data_d635d607e10edaccaedce811ac69079e
#
_entry.id   d635d607e10edaccaedce811ac69079e
#
_cell.length_a   1.000
_cell.length_b   1.000
_cell.length_c   1.000
_cell.angle_alpha   90.00
_cell.angle_beta   90.00
_cell.angle_gamma   90.00
#
_symmetry.space_group_name_H-M   'P 1'
#
loop_
_entity.id
_entity.type
_entity.pdbx_description
1 polymer ?
#
loop_
_entity_poly.entity_id
_entity_poly.type
_entity_poly.pdbx_seq_one_letter_code
_entity_poly.pdbx_strand_id
1 'polypeptide(L)'
;MLRSPIFCLFCFLVFLSCEEKTITYIKPGLHKKEGKLLQQKAMVHFQKSNYNSAFYYFNKSKMLFETSKDSVNIVFNLIQMANIQQINGDYYGSKETLTEALPYSKNDNNYIVAINNFFGIADKELSIYTDAIFYYKQAIKSAKDSISIQSPLNNIAVVYIKQKKYDKAIEILESILNKKILDNKSSLKTKPRVIDNLGFAYFKKGMNNKGLQLLNEGLKLRIQSNDNYGSIGSYLHLAEFFSGTNLQKSNEYAQKAYEKATQFNSIDERLKALSFLISNGSGTAYAQKYITLNDSIIKIRNNYKNKFAKIKYDSKKEKDENQKLRLEKAENLLSLQKAKYQRIFFIIGIAFLCLLLLYLRKFYQNRNRIEKIKIAYDTETKIAKDIHDELANDVFNAITFTQTQSLESENRKETLIQKLHHIYTRVRRISRENNEIGTGKNYSDNLKEMLSTYNTDQTNVIINSIEKVNWDEIDEIKKVTIYRVLQELMVNMKKHSQALIVVIKFDISLKKIFIDYTDNGKGCDKNEIIKNGLQNMENRILSAKGTITFDTEPDKGFKVKITLPK
;
A
#
# COMPACT_ATOMS: atom_id res chain seq x y z
N MET A 1 -33.53 14.03 -21.39
CA MET A 1 -33.11 12.63 -21.23
C MET A 1 -32.33 12.50 -19.95
N LEU A 2 -33.04 12.12 -18.89
CA LEU A 2 -32.45 11.80 -17.56
C LEU A 2 -32.62 10.30 -17.38
N ARG A 3 -31.63 9.52 -17.75
CA ARG A 3 -31.51 8.11 -17.36
C ARG A 3 -30.46 8.03 -16.26
N SER A 4 -30.97 7.94 -15.16
CA SER A 4 -31.01 6.99 -14.08
C SER A 4 -29.84 7.13 -13.08
N PRO A 5 -30.11 7.57 -11.83
CA PRO A 5 -29.19 7.50 -10.72
C PRO A 5 -28.76 6.05 -10.40
N ILE A 6 -29.48 5.07 -10.95
CA ILE A 6 -29.21 3.62 -10.82
C ILE A 6 -27.90 3.24 -11.51
N PHE A 7 -27.54 3.87 -12.64
CA PHE A 7 -26.28 3.57 -13.33
C PHE A 7 -25.05 4.04 -12.53
N CYS A 8 -25.14 5.17 -11.85
CA CYS A 8 -24.10 5.64 -10.94
C CYS A 8 -23.95 4.75 -9.70
N LEU A 9 -25.06 4.22 -9.18
CA LEU A 9 -25.05 3.30 -8.04
C LEU A 9 -24.46 1.92 -8.41
N PHE A 10 -24.72 1.44 -9.63
CA PHE A 10 -24.16 0.18 -10.14
C PHE A 10 -22.63 0.26 -10.37
N CYS A 11 -22.14 1.37 -10.90
CA CYS A 11 -20.69 1.62 -10.98
C CYS A 11 -20.05 1.68 -9.60
N PHE A 12 -20.72 2.21 -8.58
CA PHE A 12 -20.22 2.27 -7.21
C PHE A 12 -20.09 0.89 -6.55
N LEU A 13 -21.03 -0.02 -6.81
CA LEU A 13 -21.03 -1.39 -6.27
C LEU A 13 -19.98 -2.30 -6.92
N VAL A 14 -19.65 -2.12 -8.18
CA VAL A 14 -18.61 -2.91 -8.87
C VAL A 14 -17.21 -2.60 -8.34
N PHE A 15 -16.97 -1.39 -7.82
CA PHE A 15 -15.69 -1.02 -7.23
C PHE A 15 -15.49 -1.49 -5.79
N LEU A 16 -16.55 -1.96 -5.11
CA LEU A 16 -16.47 -2.49 -3.73
C LEU A 16 -16.20 -4.00 -3.67
N SER A 17 -16.26 -4.72 -4.78
CA SER A 17 -16.10 -6.18 -4.85
C SER A 17 -14.66 -6.65 -5.11
N CYS A 18 -13.64 -5.98 -4.59
CA CYS A 18 -12.32 -6.58 -4.51
C CYS A 18 -12.16 -7.25 -3.14
N GLU A 19 -12.41 -8.56 -3.07
CA GLU A 19 -12.04 -9.38 -1.91
C GLU A 19 -10.55 -9.21 -1.60
N GLU A 20 -10.25 -8.73 -0.42
CA GLU A 20 -8.90 -8.76 0.12
C GLU A 20 -8.49 -10.22 0.28
N LYS A 21 -7.58 -10.72 -0.56
CA LYS A 21 -6.82 -11.92 -0.20
C LYS A 21 -6.06 -11.58 1.08
N THR A 22 -6.57 -12.06 2.19
CA THR A 22 -5.90 -12.00 3.49
C THR A 22 -4.54 -12.64 3.33
N ILE A 23 -3.49 -11.84 3.47
CA ILE A 23 -2.13 -12.34 3.60
C ILE A 23 -2.13 -13.17 4.87
N THR A 24 -2.03 -14.49 4.71
CA THR A 24 -1.87 -15.41 5.83
C THR A 24 -0.53 -15.08 6.52
N TYR A 25 -0.59 -14.28 7.56
CA TYR A 25 0.49 -14.16 8.53
C TYR A 25 0.70 -15.57 9.09
N ILE A 26 1.82 -16.21 8.73
CA ILE A 26 2.21 -17.49 9.32
C ILE A 26 2.36 -17.22 10.81
N LYS A 27 1.44 -17.79 11.61
CA LYS A 27 1.42 -17.58 13.06
C LYS A 27 2.79 -17.97 13.62
N PRO A 28 3.42 -17.19 14.49
CA PRO A 28 4.74 -17.49 15.09
C PRO A 28 4.81 -18.89 15.71
N GLY A 29 3.70 -19.45 16.16
CA GLY A 29 3.59 -20.80 16.69
C GLY A 29 3.90 -21.92 15.68
N LEU A 30 3.73 -21.70 14.38
CA LEU A 30 4.01 -22.71 13.36
C LEU A 30 5.53 -22.90 13.19
N HIS A 31 6.31 -21.82 13.17
CA HIS A 31 7.77 -21.87 13.10
C HIS A 31 8.38 -22.57 14.32
N LYS A 32 7.81 -22.35 15.50
CA LYS A 32 8.27 -23.03 16.73
C LYS A 32 8.02 -24.55 16.68
N LYS A 33 6.87 -24.97 16.16
CA LYS A 33 6.55 -26.41 16.01
C LYS A 33 7.46 -27.06 14.98
N GLU A 34 7.66 -26.44 13.84
CA GLU A 34 8.55 -26.93 12.78
C GLU A 34 10.02 -26.95 13.25
N GLY A 35 10.46 -25.89 13.95
CA GLY A 35 11.80 -25.83 14.56
C GLY A 35 12.06 -27.00 15.49
N LYS A 36 11.10 -27.38 16.34
CA LYS A 36 11.21 -28.56 17.23
C LYS A 36 11.29 -29.87 16.45
N LEU A 37 10.52 -30.03 15.40
CA LEU A 37 10.57 -31.23 14.55
C LEU A 37 11.96 -31.41 13.92
N LEU A 38 12.52 -30.32 13.38
CA LEU A 38 13.88 -30.34 12.81
C LEU A 38 14.95 -30.63 13.89
N GLN A 39 14.79 -30.10 15.10
CA GLN A 39 15.67 -30.37 16.23
C GLN A 39 15.66 -31.85 16.62
N GLN A 40 14.48 -32.46 16.68
CA GLN A 40 14.34 -33.91 16.93
C GLN A 40 15.01 -34.73 15.81
N LYS A 41 14.80 -34.36 14.55
CA LYS A 41 15.44 -35.01 13.41
C LYS A 41 16.99 -34.88 13.49
N ALA A 42 17.48 -33.72 13.88
CA ALA A 42 18.91 -33.51 14.10
C ALA A 42 19.47 -34.43 15.19
N MET A 43 18.76 -34.58 16.31
CA MET A 43 19.16 -35.50 17.41
C MET A 43 19.22 -36.97 16.95
N VAL A 44 18.26 -37.43 16.13
CA VAL A 44 18.28 -38.78 15.57
C VAL A 44 19.52 -38.98 14.69
N HIS A 45 19.86 -38.03 13.83
CA HIS A 45 21.05 -38.09 13.01
C HIS A 45 22.35 -38.05 13.87
N PHE A 46 22.37 -37.23 14.92
CA PHE A 46 23.47 -37.15 15.86
C PHE A 46 23.72 -38.51 16.55
N GLN A 47 22.66 -39.16 17.05
CA GLN A 47 22.76 -40.47 17.71
C GLN A 47 23.29 -41.58 16.76
N LYS A 48 22.98 -41.45 15.45
CA LYS A 48 23.48 -42.35 14.40
C LYS A 48 24.88 -41.97 13.89
N SER A 49 25.57 -41.03 14.54
CA SER A 49 26.86 -40.46 14.11
C SER A 49 26.85 -39.87 12.69
N ASN A 50 25.69 -39.52 12.16
CA ASN A 50 25.57 -38.81 10.88
C ASN A 50 25.66 -37.30 11.11
N TYR A 51 26.86 -36.85 11.44
CA TYR A 51 27.14 -35.49 11.90
C TYR A 51 26.84 -34.39 10.87
N ASN A 52 27.03 -34.65 9.59
CA ASN A 52 26.73 -33.70 8.55
C ASN A 52 25.23 -33.37 8.49
N SER A 53 24.39 -34.41 8.50
CA SER A 53 22.93 -34.24 8.51
C SER A 53 22.45 -33.63 9.83
N ALA A 54 23.01 -34.05 10.95
CA ALA A 54 22.70 -33.48 12.25
C ALA A 54 22.99 -31.97 12.29
N PHE A 55 24.17 -31.56 11.83
CA PHE A 55 24.58 -30.14 11.78
C PHE A 55 23.62 -29.33 10.88
N TYR A 56 23.27 -29.86 9.71
CA TYR A 56 22.33 -29.24 8.79
C TYR A 56 20.95 -29.00 9.46
N TYR A 57 20.38 -30.03 10.09
CA TYR A 57 19.08 -29.91 10.72
C TYR A 57 19.08 -29.04 11.96
N PHE A 58 20.16 -29.07 12.79
CA PHE A 58 20.30 -28.12 13.90
C PHE A 58 20.38 -26.68 13.40
N ASN A 59 21.10 -26.42 12.30
CA ASN A 59 21.21 -25.08 11.73
C ASN A 59 19.87 -24.59 11.16
N LYS A 60 19.13 -25.45 10.42
CA LYS A 60 17.77 -25.12 9.96
C LYS A 60 16.81 -24.86 11.11
N SER A 61 16.84 -25.70 12.14
CA SER A 61 16.04 -25.52 13.35
C SER A 61 16.37 -24.18 14.05
N LYS A 62 17.66 -23.83 14.17
CA LYS A 62 18.10 -22.55 14.71
C LYS A 62 17.48 -21.37 14.00
N MET A 63 17.47 -21.37 12.66
CA MET A 63 16.88 -20.29 11.85
C MET A 63 15.39 -20.09 12.13
N LEU A 64 14.63 -21.16 12.32
CA LEU A 64 13.21 -21.07 12.66
C LEU A 64 12.99 -20.53 14.08
N PHE A 65 13.86 -20.91 15.04
CA PHE A 65 13.82 -20.37 16.38
C PHE A 65 14.27 -18.90 16.45
N GLU A 66 15.17 -18.45 15.60
CA GLU A 66 15.50 -17.03 15.43
C GLU A 66 14.29 -16.22 14.97
N THR A 67 13.53 -16.75 14.01
CA THR A 67 12.29 -16.10 13.53
C THR A 67 11.24 -16.01 14.65
N SER A 68 11.15 -17.03 15.52
CA SER A 68 10.23 -17.06 16.65
C SER A 68 10.79 -16.46 17.94
N LYS A 69 12.03 -15.92 17.91
CA LYS A 69 12.77 -15.34 19.06
C LYS A 69 12.89 -16.29 20.26
N ASP A 70 13.02 -17.61 20.02
CA ASP A 70 13.15 -18.63 21.05
C ASP A 70 14.63 -18.85 21.42
N SER A 71 15.17 -17.98 22.28
CA SER A 71 16.60 -18.00 22.69
C SER A 71 17.05 -19.34 23.27
N VAL A 72 16.21 -20.03 24.02
CA VAL A 72 16.54 -21.33 24.64
C VAL A 72 16.86 -22.38 23.59
N ASN A 73 16.02 -22.52 22.58
CA ASN A 73 16.23 -23.51 21.52
C ASN A 73 17.33 -23.07 20.53
N ILE A 74 17.56 -21.76 20.34
CA ILE A 74 18.70 -21.25 19.56
C ILE A 74 20.01 -21.70 20.21
N VAL A 75 20.19 -21.44 21.51
CA VAL A 75 21.40 -21.81 22.27
C VAL A 75 21.62 -23.31 22.26
N PHE A 76 20.57 -24.09 22.52
CA PHE A 76 20.65 -25.55 22.47
C PHE A 76 21.18 -26.02 21.10
N ASN A 77 20.63 -25.55 19.99
CA ASN A 77 21.09 -25.94 18.66
C ASN A 77 22.54 -25.53 18.39
N LEU A 78 22.96 -24.33 18.80
CA LEU A 78 24.32 -23.86 18.63
C LEU A 78 25.31 -24.69 19.44
N ILE A 79 24.97 -25.08 20.68
CA ILE A 79 25.82 -25.97 21.49
C ILE A 79 25.96 -27.33 20.81
N GLN A 80 24.89 -27.91 20.29
CA GLN A 80 24.97 -29.20 19.58
C GLN A 80 25.80 -29.09 18.29
N MET A 81 25.69 -27.99 17.55
CA MET A 81 26.52 -27.73 16.38
C MET A 81 28.00 -27.60 16.77
N ALA A 82 28.32 -26.87 17.82
CA ALA A 82 29.68 -26.73 18.35
C ALA A 82 30.23 -28.08 18.80
N ASN A 83 29.42 -28.92 19.43
CA ASN A 83 29.79 -30.28 19.81
C ASN A 83 30.14 -31.15 18.58
N ILE A 84 29.33 -31.11 17.54
CA ILE A 84 29.58 -31.81 16.26
C ILE A 84 30.92 -31.35 15.66
N GLN A 85 31.20 -30.03 15.69
CA GLN A 85 32.46 -29.48 15.18
C GLN A 85 33.64 -30.00 15.96
N GLN A 86 33.56 -30.08 17.30
CA GLN A 86 34.65 -30.64 18.16
C GLN A 86 34.87 -32.12 17.86
N ILE A 87 33.81 -32.93 17.75
CA ILE A 87 33.90 -34.34 17.41
C ILE A 87 34.65 -34.55 16.07
N ASN A 88 34.50 -33.63 15.14
CA ASN A 88 35.16 -33.71 13.84
C ASN A 88 36.48 -32.91 13.77
N GLY A 89 36.97 -32.41 14.92
CA GLY A 89 38.27 -31.72 15.03
C GLY A 89 38.27 -30.26 14.55
N ASP A 90 37.09 -29.67 14.28
CA ASP A 90 36.92 -28.24 13.91
C ASP A 90 36.76 -27.38 15.17
N TYR A 91 37.84 -27.30 15.97
CA TYR A 91 37.83 -26.56 17.25
C TYR A 91 37.65 -25.06 17.08
N TYR A 92 38.20 -24.46 16.02
CA TYR A 92 38.02 -23.04 15.73
C TYR A 92 36.56 -22.73 15.29
N GLY A 93 35.99 -23.53 14.40
CA GLY A 93 34.60 -23.38 14.02
C GLY A 93 33.63 -23.60 15.18
N SER A 94 33.97 -24.50 16.12
CA SER A 94 33.24 -24.67 17.38
C SER A 94 33.25 -23.39 18.21
N LYS A 95 34.42 -22.74 18.38
CA LYS A 95 34.52 -21.47 19.13
C LYS A 95 33.69 -20.36 18.46
N GLU A 96 33.71 -20.26 17.15
CA GLU A 96 32.83 -19.31 16.41
C GLU A 96 31.35 -19.57 16.69
N THR A 97 30.92 -20.84 16.61
CA THR A 97 29.53 -21.24 16.86
C THR A 97 29.10 -20.98 18.32
N LEU A 98 29.98 -21.19 19.29
CA LEU A 98 29.75 -20.87 20.70
C LEU A 98 29.68 -19.36 20.94
N THR A 99 30.50 -18.57 20.23
CA THR A 99 30.45 -17.11 20.30
C THR A 99 29.09 -16.60 19.79
N GLU A 100 28.55 -17.22 18.73
CA GLU A 100 27.20 -16.91 18.23
C GLU A 100 26.12 -17.21 19.28
N ALA A 101 26.34 -18.17 20.20
CA ALA A 101 25.38 -18.53 21.25
C ALA A 101 25.32 -17.52 22.42
N LEU A 102 26.39 -16.76 22.66
CA LEU A 102 26.52 -15.89 23.84
C LEU A 102 25.40 -14.86 24.00
N PRO A 103 24.97 -14.12 22.94
CA PRO A 103 23.88 -13.14 23.06
C PRO A 103 22.58 -13.74 23.56
N TYR A 104 22.29 -15.00 23.21
CA TYR A 104 21.07 -15.70 23.53
C TYR A 104 21.08 -16.42 24.89
N SER A 105 22.24 -16.59 25.51
CA SER A 105 22.44 -17.37 26.74
C SER A 105 22.37 -16.55 28.03
N LYS A 106 22.21 -15.22 27.96
CA LYS A 106 22.39 -14.28 29.09
C LYS A 106 21.51 -14.58 30.31
N ASN A 107 20.36 -15.24 30.13
CA ASN A 107 19.37 -15.49 31.18
C ASN A 107 19.37 -16.94 31.68
N ASP A 108 20.26 -17.81 31.18
CA ASP A 108 20.33 -19.22 31.60
C ASP A 108 21.75 -19.65 31.93
N ASN A 109 22.02 -19.79 33.23
CA ASN A 109 23.33 -20.18 33.75
C ASN A 109 23.77 -21.56 33.25
N ASN A 110 22.85 -22.50 33.02
CA ASN A 110 23.19 -23.84 32.56
C ASN A 110 23.80 -23.80 31.15
N TYR A 111 23.24 -22.95 30.27
CA TYR A 111 23.85 -22.73 28.95
C TYR A 111 25.18 -22.01 29.02
N ILE A 112 25.35 -21.04 29.93
CA ILE A 112 26.65 -20.38 30.15
C ILE A 112 27.70 -21.38 30.60
N VAL A 113 27.35 -22.29 31.55
CA VAL A 113 28.22 -23.39 31.99
C VAL A 113 28.62 -24.28 30.82
N ALA A 114 27.66 -24.71 30.02
CA ALA A 114 27.92 -25.55 28.84
C ALA A 114 28.83 -24.86 27.82
N ILE A 115 28.52 -23.60 27.46
CA ILE A 115 29.31 -22.82 26.49
C ILE A 115 30.75 -22.68 26.94
N ASN A 116 30.96 -22.26 28.19
CA ASN A 116 32.31 -22.12 28.74
C ASN A 116 33.06 -23.47 28.83
N ASN A 117 32.35 -24.55 29.18
CA ASN A 117 32.93 -25.88 29.17
C ASN A 117 33.39 -26.32 27.77
N PHE A 118 32.59 -26.05 26.74
CA PHE A 118 32.95 -26.33 25.34
C PHE A 118 34.09 -25.44 24.83
N PHE A 119 34.16 -24.14 25.22
CA PHE A 119 35.34 -23.30 24.94
C PHE A 119 36.60 -23.92 25.55
N GLY A 120 36.53 -24.35 26.82
CA GLY A 120 37.63 -24.99 27.48
C GLY A 120 38.07 -26.31 26.82
N ILE A 121 37.11 -27.13 26.31
CA ILE A 121 37.43 -28.36 25.56
C ILE A 121 38.18 -28.01 24.27
N ALA A 122 37.68 -27.01 23.50
CA ALA A 122 38.33 -26.59 22.26
C ALA A 122 39.78 -26.13 22.51
N ASP A 123 40.00 -25.27 23.52
CA ASP A 123 41.34 -24.75 23.85
C ASP A 123 42.26 -25.85 24.39
N LYS A 124 41.74 -26.81 25.17
CA LYS A 124 42.49 -27.98 25.63
C LYS A 124 42.99 -28.83 24.44
N GLU A 125 42.18 -29.08 23.44
CA GLU A 125 42.57 -29.86 22.25
C GLU A 125 43.53 -29.08 21.33
N LEU A 126 43.44 -27.74 21.33
CA LEU A 126 44.40 -26.86 20.69
C LEU A 126 45.71 -26.67 21.50
N SER A 127 45.82 -27.33 22.66
CA SER A 127 46.95 -27.20 23.60
C SER A 127 47.12 -25.79 24.20
N ILE A 128 46.08 -24.96 24.19
CA ILE A 128 46.03 -23.63 24.80
C ILE A 128 45.55 -23.79 26.24
N TYR A 129 46.39 -24.43 27.07
CA TYR A 129 46.00 -24.89 28.41
C TYR A 129 45.61 -23.78 29.39
N THR A 130 46.18 -22.58 29.25
CA THR A 130 45.87 -21.44 30.12
C THR A 130 44.41 -21.00 29.90
N ASP A 131 44.01 -20.84 28.63
CA ASP A 131 42.69 -20.42 28.27
C ASP A 131 41.66 -21.53 28.55
N ALA A 132 42.02 -22.79 28.33
CA ALA A 132 41.19 -23.93 28.71
C ALA A 132 40.82 -23.90 30.21
N ILE A 133 41.81 -23.71 31.10
CA ILE A 133 41.57 -23.60 32.54
C ILE A 133 40.75 -22.37 32.87
N PHE A 134 40.98 -21.25 32.20
CA PHE A 134 40.18 -20.02 32.37
C PHE A 134 38.71 -20.29 32.08
N TYR A 135 38.37 -20.84 30.92
CA TYR A 135 36.98 -21.11 30.56
C TYR A 135 36.33 -22.16 31.47
N TYR A 136 37.02 -23.20 31.88
CA TYR A 136 36.49 -24.16 32.85
C TYR A 136 36.20 -23.49 34.21
N LYS A 137 37.07 -22.57 34.68
CA LYS A 137 36.80 -21.79 35.90
C LYS A 137 35.59 -20.87 35.72
N GLN A 138 35.39 -20.26 34.53
CA GLN A 138 34.20 -19.49 34.26
C GLN A 138 32.91 -20.36 34.26
N ALA A 139 32.99 -21.60 33.73
CA ALA A 139 31.90 -22.56 33.82
C ALA A 139 31.54 -22.87 35.27
N ILE A 140 32.56 -23.13 36.13
CA ILE A 140 32.36 -23.41 37.55
C ILE A 140 31.73 -22.21 38.28
N LYS A 141 32.18 -20.98 37.98
CA LYS A 141 31.67 -19.76 38.60
C LYS A 141 30.19 -19.51 38.22
N SER A 142 29.79 -19.90 37.02
CA SER A 142 28.41 -19.72 36.52
C SER A 142 27.45 -20.82 36.96
N ALA A 143 27.97 -21.94 37.47
CA ALA A 143 27.14 -23.07 37.90
C ALA A 143 26.38 -22.76 39.18
N LYS A 144 25.12 -23.11 39.24
CA LYS A 144 24.23 -22.95 40.39
C LYS A 144 24.13 -24.20 41.27
N ASP A 145 24.54 -25.34 40.74
CA ASP A 145 24.44 -26.63 41.41
C ASP A 145 25.76 -27.40 41.37
N SER A 146 25.91 -28.31 42.31
CA SER A 146 27.12 -29.11 42.48
C SER A 146 27.36 -30.15 41.38
N ILE A 147 26.32 -30.51 40.61
CA ILE A 147 26.41 -31.49 39.50
C ILE A 147 27.08 -30.84 38.30
N SER A 148 26.64 -29.63 37.96
CA SER A 148 27.12 -28.87 36.79
C SER A 148 28.61 -28.54 36.85
N ILE A 149 29.21 -28.43 38.05
CA ILE A 149 30.65 -28.15 38.23
C ILE A 149 31.56 -29.37 38.02
N GLN A 150 31.03 -30.60 38.08
CA GLN A 150 31.85 -31.82 38.05
C GLN A 150 32.57 -32.01 36.72
N SER A 151 31.89 -31.76 35.61
CA SER A 151 32.48 -31.90 34.28
C SER A 151 33.64 -30.89 34.03
N PRO A 152 33.46 -29.58 34.28
CA PRO A 152 34.57 -28.61 34.22
C PRO A 152 35.72 -28.92 35.15
N LEU A 153 35.47 -29.36 36.41
CA LEU A 153 36.54 -29.76 37.36
C LEU A 153 37.32 -30.95 36.82
N ASN A 154 36.67 -32.00 36.38
CA ASN A 154 37.33 -33.15 35.75
C ASN A 154 38.17 -32.71 34.53
N ASN A 155 37.67 -31.79 33.71
CA ASN A 155 38.41 -31.30 32.55
C ASN A 155 39.66 -30.50 32.96
N ILE A 156 39.60 -29.69 34.04
CA ILE A 156 40.79 -29.03 34.60
C ILE A 156 41.84 -30.07 35.05
N ALA A 157 41.37 -31.15 35.73
CA ALA A 157 42.28 -32.22 36.13
C ALA A 157 42.96 -32.89 34.92
N VAL A 158 42.23 -33.15 33.85
CA VAL A 158 42.79 -33.68 32.60
C VAL A 158 43.84 -32.74 32.00
N VAL A 159 43.61 -31.40 32.05
CA VAL A 159 44.61 -30.42 31.62
C VAL A 159 45.86 -30.52 32.50
N TYR A 160 45.71 -30.64 33.81
CA TYR A 160 46.88 -30.83 34.71
C TYR A 160 47.61 -32.13 34.44
N ILE A 161 46.93 -33.25 34.13
CA ILE A 161 47.59 -34.48 33.69
C ILE A 161 48.41 -34.22 32.42
N LYS A 162 47.88 -33.55 31.42
CA LYS A 162 48.60 -33.17 30.18
C LYS A 162 49.80 -32.27 30.46
N GLN A 163 49.73 -31.41 31.48
CA GLN A 163 50.83 -30.56 31.96
C GLN A 163 51.83 -31.28 32.92
N LYS A 164 51.64 -32.60 33.18
CA LYS A 164 52.40 -33.40 34.13
C LYS A 164 52.31 -32.91 35.58
N LYS A 165 51.25 -32.15 35.93
CA LYS A 165 50.98 -31.66 37.31
C LYS A 165 50.06 -32.65 38.04
N TYR A 166 50.53 -33.88 38.26
CA TYR A 166 49.69 -35.00 38.66
C TYR A 166 49.08 -34.82 40.06
N ASP A 167 49.79 -34.22 41.03
CA ASP A 167 49.25 -33.95 42.36
C ASP A 167 48.01 -33.07 42.33
N LYS A 168 48.03 -31.98 41.53
CA LYS A 168 46.87 -31.09 41.35
C LYS A 168 45.69 -31.81 40.70
N ALA A 169 46.01 -32.69 39.77
CA ALA A 169 44.97 -33.47 39.11
C ALA A 169 44.29 -34.46 40.06
N ILE A 170 45.08 -35.17 40.87
CA ILE A 170 44.66 -36.14 41.90
C ILE A 170 43.76 -35.43 42.92
N GLU A 171 44.27 -34.32 43.51
CA GLU A 171 43.50 -33.52 44.48
C GLU A 171 42.09 -33.16 43.98
N ILE A 172 41.97 -32.63 42.75
CA ILE A 172 40.69 -32.27 42.16
C ILE A 172 39.82 -33.50 41.97
N LEU A 173 40.32 -34.59 41.39
CA LEU A 173 39.54 -35.77 41.08
C LEU A 173 39.08 -36.50 42.35
N GLU A 174 39.92 -36.57 43.40
CA GLU A 174 39.50 -37.08 44.70
C GLU A 174 38.43 -36.20 45.35
N SER A 175 38.56 -34.87 45.26
CA SER A 175 37.55 -33.95 45.78
C SER A 175 36.15 -34.14 45.12
N ILE A 176 36.14 -34.51 43.83
CA ILE A 176 34.89 -34.83 43.10
C ILE A 176 34.26 -36.11 43.65
N LEU A 177 35.06 -37.16 43.86
CA LEU A 177 34.55 -38.46 44.33
C LEU A 177 34.12 -38.45 45.80
N ASN A 178 34.82 -37.72 46.67
CA ASN A 178 34.52 -37.61 48.10
C ASN A 178 33.17 -36.90 48.38
N LYS A 179 32.68 -36.07 47.51
CA LYS A 179 31.41 -35.35 47.69
C LYS A 179 30.17 -36.20 47.48
N LYS A 180 30.26 -37.50 47.13
CA LYS A 180 29.16 -38.47 46.89
C LYS A 180 28.06 -37.94 45.92
N ILE A 181 28.31 -36.83 45.23
CA ILE A 181 27.31 -36.21 44.33
C ILE A 181 27.12 -37.07 43.07
N LEU A 182 28.14 -37.85 42.71
CA LEU A 182 28.15 -38.72 41.52
C LEU A 182 27.41 -40.06 41.71
N ASP A 183 26.83 -40.30 42.87
CA ASP A 183 26.10 -41.55 43.15
C ASP A 183 24.64 -41.59 42.60
N ASN A 184 24.22 -40.48 42.01
CA ASN A 184 22.88 -40.35 41.40
C ASN A 184 22.85 -40.91 39.98
N LYS A 185 21.65 -41.37 39.54
CA LYS A 185 21.41 -41.87 38.17
C LYS A 185 21.80 -40.91 37.06
N SER A 186 21.77 -39.58 37.29
CA SER A 186 22.19 -38.56 36.33
C SER A 186 23.72 -38.56 36.12
N SER A 187 24.48 -39.18 36.95
CA SER A 187 25.94 -39.20 36.93
C SER A 187 26.58 -40.49 36.40
N LEU A 188 25.78 -41.40 35.84
CA LEU A 188 26.20 -42.73 35.36
C LEU A 188 27.38 -42.70 34.38
N LYS A 189 27.53 -41.64 33.57
CA LYS A 189 28.68 -41.48 32.65
C LYS A 189 29.80 -40.62 33.24
N THR A 190 29.53 -39.79 34.23
CA THR A 190 30.50 -38.86 34.83
C THR A 190 31.36 -39.56 35.85
N LYS A 191 30.80 -40.39 36.75
CA LYS A 191 31.51 -41.12 37.78
C LYS A 191 32.60 -42.04 37.19
N PRO A 192 32.31 -42.92 36.20
CA PRO A 192 33.35 -43.77 35.61
C PRO A 192 34.48 -42.96 34.97
N ARG A 193 34.16 -41.83 34.33
CA ARG A 193 35.14 -40.94 33.70
C ARG A 193 36.10 -40.33 34.73
N VAL A 194 35.58 -39.88 35.87
CA VAL A 194 36.41 -39.31 36.96
C VAL A 194 37.30 -40.37 37.56
N ILE A 195 36.78 -41.59 37.84
CA ILE A 195 37.57 -42.72 38.40
C ILE A 195 38.68 -43.12 37.43
N ASP A 196 38.36 -43.23 36.13
CA ASP A 196 39.35 -43.58 35.10
C ASP A 196 40.47 -42.53 34.99
N ASN A 197 40.12 -41.23 34.96
CA ASN A 197 41.12 -40.15 34.94
C ASN A 197 41.96 -40.12 36.23
N LEU A 198 41.39 -40.40 37.39
CA LEU A 198 42.08 -40.51 38.65
C LEU A 198 43.09 -41.70 38.65
N GLY A 199 42.66 -42.87 38.16
CA GLY A 199 43.52 -44.02 37.96
C GLY A 199 44.66 -43.71 37.03
N PHE A 200 44.43 -42.99 35.94
CA PHE A 200 45.47 -42.57 35.00
C PHE A 200 46.40 -41.54 35.61
N ALA A 201 45.94 -40.60 36.43
CA ALA A 201 46.76 -39.65 37.15
C ALA A 201 47.68 -40.33 38.15
N TYR A 202 47.18 -41.32 38.93
CA TYR A 202 47.97 -42.12 39.83
C TYR A 202 49.03 -42.94 39.10
N PHE A 203 48.68 -43.59 38.00
CA PHE A 203 49.63 -44.28 37.14
C PHE A 203 50.75 -43.34 36.68
N LYS A 204 50.43 -42.18 36.17
CA LYS A 204 51.43 -41.20 35.70
C LYS A 204 52.28 -40.64 36.80
N LYS A 205 51.79 -40.63 38.04
CA LYS A 205 52.59 -40.30 39.24
C LYS A 205 53.53 -41.44 39.72
N GLY A 206 53.39 -42.65 39.13
CA GLY A 206 54.21 -43.83 39.55
C GLY A 206 53.50 -44.73 40.58
N MET A 207 52.27 -44.42 40.98
CA MET A 207 51.49 -45.23 41.93
C MET A 207 50.69 -46.34 41.19
N ASN A 208 51.44 -47.30 40.63
CA ASN A 208 50.93 -48.27 39.66
C ASN A 208 49.78 -49.14 40.19
N ASN A 209 49.89 -49.68 41.42
CA ASN A 209 48.82 -50.56 41.96
C ASN A 209 47.48 -49.82 42.12
N LYS A 210 47.49 -48.60 42.70
CA LYS A 210 46.32 -47.79 42.88
C LYS A 210 45.80 -47.33 41.53
N GLY A 211 46.67 -46.95 40.59
CA GLY A 211 46.34 -46.58 39.25
C GLY A 211 45.56 -47.68 38.49
N LEU A 212 46.11 -48.90 38.48
CA LEU A 212 45.51 -50.04 37.79
C LEU A 212 44.16 -50.44 38.38
N GLN A 213 44.02 -50.41 39.70
CA GLN A 213 42.79 -50.70 40.39
C GLN A 213 41.64 -49.77 39.89
N LEU A 214 41.90 -48.45 39.89
CA LEU A 214 40.94 -47.44 39.47
C LEU A 214 40.66 -47.48 37.97
N LEU A 215 41.67 -47.74 37.12
CA LEU A 215 41.47 -47.90 35.66
C LEU A 215 40.55 -49.07 35.36
N ASN A 216 40.75 -50.21 36.04
CA ASN A 216 39.84 -51.38 35.87
C ASN A 216 38.44 -51.09 36.40
N GLU A 217 38.28 -50.39 37.53
CA GLU A 217 36.99 -49.96 38.06
C GLU A 217 36.28 -49.04 37.11
N GLY A 218 36.95 -47.99 36.57
CA GLY A 218 36.40 -47.06 35.59
C GLY A 218 35.91 -47.78 34.36
N LEU A 219 36.71 -48.70 33.78
CA LEU A 219 36.29 -49.52 32.61
C LEU A 219 35.09 -50.39 32.93
N LYS A 220 35.06 -51.08 34.07
CA LYS A 220 33.94 -51.95 34.51
C LYS A 220 32.64 -51.16 34.59
N LEU A 221 32.65 -49.97 35.19
CA LEU A 221 31.47 -49.10 35.31
C LEU A 221 31.00 -48.58 33.96
N ARG A 222 31.90 -48.27 33.01
CA ARG A 222 31.55 -47.87 31.65
C ARG A 222 30.86 -48.98 30.87
N ILE A 223 31.35 -50.22 31.02
CA ILE A 223 30.73 -51.39 30.40
C ILE A 223 29.32 -51.61 30.97
N GLN A 224 29.18 -51.58 32.31
CA GLN A 224 27.88 -51.74 32.98
C GLN A 224 26.87 -50.65 32.64
N SER A 225 27.32 -49.42 32.35
CA SER A 225 26.48 -48.30 31.94
C SER A 225 26.26 -48.20 30.41
N ASN A 226 26.74 -49.16 29.62
CA ASN A 226 26.72 -49.14 28.17
C ASN A 226 27.37 -47.86 27.59
N ASP A 227 28.37 -47.29 28.27
CA ASP A 227 29.12 -46.14 27.79
C ASP A 227 30.22 -46.58 26.82
N ASN A 228 29.80 -47.09 25.66
CA ASN A 228 30.69 -47.63 24.62
C ASN A 228 31.68 -46.60 24.10
N TYR A 229 31.27 -45.34 23.92
CA TYR A 229 32.14 -44.28 23.47
C TYR A 229 33.20 -43.94 24.58
N GLY A 230 32.73 -43.79 25.81
CA GLY A 230 33.62 -43.54 26.93
C GLY A 230 34.66 -44.64 27.17
N SER A 231 34.30 -45.93 26.91
CA SER A 231 35.23 -47.05 27.08
C SER A 231 36.50 -46.98 26.22
N ILE A 232 36.48 -46.23 25.10
CA ILE A 232 37.68 -46.01 24.25
C ILE A 232 38.80 -45.40 25.07
N GLY A 233 38.51 -44.34 25.85
CA GLY A 233 39.47 -43.67 26.70
C GLY A 233 40.09 -44.62 27.75
N SER A 234 39.24 -45.44 28.43
CA SER A 234 39.72 -46.42 29.42
C SER A 234 40.60 -47.48 28.78
N TYR A 235 40.24 -47.99 27.60
CA TYR A 235 41.09 -48.91 26.85
C TYR A 235 42.45 -48.28 26.47
N LEU A 236 42.46 -47.04 26.04
CA LEU A 236 43.72 -46.34 25.74
C LEU A 236 44.57 -46.11 26.98
N HIS A 237 44.00 -45.76 28.14
CA HIS A 237 44.73 -45.63 29.40
C HIS A 237 45.33 -46.95 29.87
N LEU A 238 44.57 -48.07 29.73
CA LEU A 238 45.07 -49.39 30.06
C LEU A 238 46.17 -49.87 29.06
N ALA A 239 45.99 -49.57 27.76
CA ALA A 239 47.03 -49.85 26.77
C ALA A 239 48.34 -49.12 27.12
N GLU A 240 48.26 -47.82 27.51
CA GLU A 240 49.38 -47.04 27.93
C GLU A 240 49.98 -47.56 29.26
N PHE A 241 49.16 -47.99 30.22
CA PHE A 241 49.62 -48.59 31.46
C PHE A 241 50.47 -49.84 31.22
N PHE A 242 50.00 -50.73 30.34
CA PHE A 242 50.69 -52.00 30.07
C PHE A 242 51.84 -51.90 29.05
N SER A 243 51.97 -50.77 28.32
CA SER A 243 52.99 -50.62 27.28
C SER A 243 54.44 -50.80 27.80
N GLY A 244 54.71 -50.49 29.08
CA GLY A 244 56.01 -50.67 29.72
C GLY A 244 56.18 -51.98 30.49
N THR A 245 55.12 -52.78 30.68
CA THR A 245 55.18 -53.96 31.58
C THR A 245 54.66 -55.24 30.92
N ASN A 246 53.64 -55.16 30.04
CA ASN A 246 53.09 -56.33 29.37
C ASN A 246 52.56 -55.94 28.00
N LEU A 247 53.40 -56.12 26.97
CA LEU A 247 53.09 -55.74 25.59
C LEU A 247 51.85 -56.45 25.03
N GLN A 248 51.66 -57.73 25.44
CA GLN A 248 50.49 -58.49 24.98
C GLN A 248 49.15 -57.84 25.46
N LYS A 249 49.08 -57.54 26.79
CA LYS A 249 47.88 -56.83 27.32
C LYS A 249 47.76 -55.45 26.76
N SER A 250 48.83 -54.71 26.53
CA SER A 250 48.80 -53.41 25.88
C SER A 250 48.18 -53.51 24.51
N ASN A 251 48.57 -54.50 23.68
CA ASN A 251 48.03 -54.74 22.35
C ASN A 251 46.55 -55.13 22.39
N GLU A 252 46.14 -55.98 23.34
CA GLU A 252 44.72 -56.35 23.51
C GLU A 252 43.84 -55.13 23.80
N TYR A 253 44.27 -54.26 24.69
CA TYR A 253 43.56 -53.03 25.01
C TYR A 253 43.61 -52.02 23.86
N ALA A 254 44.74 -51.86 23.21
CA ALA A 254 44.88 -50.98 22.04
C ALA A 254 43.98 -51.47 20.87
N GLN A 255 43.91 -52.77 20.65
CA GLN A 255 43.02 -53.33 19.62
C GLN A 255 41.55 -53.07 19.95
N LYS A 256 41.10 -53.27 21.20
CA LYS A 256 39.71 -52.94 21.62
C LYS A 256 39.42 -51.45 21.47
N ALA A 257 40.40 -50.58 21.80
CA ALA A 257 40.26 -49.14 21.58
C ALA A 257 40.11 -48.82 20.10
N TYR A 258 40.95 -49.42 19.23
CA TYR A 258 40.90 -49.22 17.78
C TYR A 258 39.55 -49.64 17.16
N GLU A 259 39.02 -50.80 17.56
CA GLU A 259 37.74 -51.32 17.09
C GLU A 259 36.59 -50.42 17.47
N LYS A 260 36.53 -50.05 18.76
CA LYS A 260 35.48 -49.10 19.23
C LYS A 260 35.62 -47.73 18.60
N ALA A 261 36.82 -47.18 18.49
CA ALA A 261 37.05 -45.89 17.86
C ALA A 261 36.69 -45.93 16.36
N THR A 262 36.87 -47.06 15.70
CA THR A 262 36.45 -47.28 14.29
C THR A 262 34.92 -47.27 14.17
N GLN A 263 34.23 -47.96 15.11
CA GLN A 263 32.76 -47.99 15.16
C GLN A 263 32.14 -46.58 15.31
N PHE A 264 32.79 -45.73 16.10
CA PHE A 264 32.35 -44.36 16.35
C PHE A 264 32.97 -43.32 15.42
N ASN A 265 33.75 -43.72 14.42
CA ASN A 265 34.47 -42.82 13.51
C ASN A 265 35.38 -41.79 14.24
N SER A 266 35.92 -42.16 15.38
CA SER A 266 36.76 -41.31 16.20
C SER A 266 38.22 -41.41 15.74
N ILE A 267 38.67 -40.41 14.99
CA ILE A 267 39.94 -40.48 14.23
C ILE A 267 41.13 -40.36 15.17
N ASP A 268 41.11 -39.44 16.15
CA ASP A 268 42.23 -39.20 17.08
C ASP A 268 42.48 -40.41 17.98
N GLU A 269 41.42 -41.04 18.48
CA GLU A 269 41.51 -42.26 19.29
C GLU A 269 41.98 -43.47 18.46
N ARG A 270 41.56 -43.54 17.17
CA ARG A 270 42.09 -44.56 16.26
C ARG A 270 43.58 -44.42 16.04
N LEU A 271 44.09 -43.18 15.79
CA LEU A 271 45.50 -42.91 15.63
C LEU A 271 46.28 -43.23 16.91
N LYS A 272 45.74 -42.87 18.09
CA LYS A 272 46.36 -43.17 19.37
C LYS A 272 46.41 -44.69 19.63
N ALA A 273 45.37 -45.42 19.34
CA ALA A 273 45.36 -46.89 19.44
C ALA A 273 46.38 -47.54 18.48
N LEU A 274 46.40 -47.09 17.23
CA LEU A 274 47.41 -47.57 16.26
C LEU A 274 48.84 -47.27 16.69
N SER A 275 49.12 -46.11 17.30
CA SER A 275 50.44 -45.78 17.79
C SER A 275 50.94 -46.76 18.87
N PHE A 276 50.06 -47.23 19.78
CA PHE A 276 50.42 -48.29 20.73
C PHE A 276 50.68 -49.62 20.04
N LEU A 277 49.82 -50.03 19.09
CA LEU A 277 50.02 -51.27 18.36
C LEU A 277 51.36 -51.29 17.58
N ILE A 278 51.75 -50.16 16.98
CA ILE A 278 52.99 -50.00 16.26
C ILE A 278 54.16 -50.03 17.23
N SER A 279 54.16 -49.23 18.33
CA SER A 279 55.23 -49.17 19.32
C SER A 279 55.47 -50.51 19.99
N ASN A 280 54.43 -51.31 20.14
CA ASN A 280 54.54 -52.64 20.75
C ASN A 280 54.92 -53.74 19.74
N GLY A 281 55.28 -53.39 18.53
CA GLY A 281 55.78 -54.35 17.52
C GLY A 281 54.71 -55.20 16.85
N SER A 282 53.43 -54.79 16.78
CA SER A 282 52.30 -55.57 16.25
C SER A 282 52.27 -55.62 14.72
N GLY A 283 53.36 -55.22 14.05
CA GLY A 283 53.54 -55.43 12.60
C GLY A 283 53.23 -54.27 11.67
N THR A 284 53.69 -54.39 10.41
CA THR A 284 53.67 -53.34 9.38
C THR A 284 52.25 -52.93 8.93
N ALA A 285 51.27 -53.83 9.06
CA ALA A 285 49.87 -53.55 8.69
C ALA A 285 49.25 -52.42 9.49
N TYR A 286 49.57 -52.28 10.79
CA TYR A 286 49.09 -51.16 11.60
C TYR A 286 49.81 -49.85 11.28
N ALA A 287 51.10 -49.94 10.92
CA ALA A 287 51.86 -48.77 10.48
C ALA A 287 51.26 -48.22 9.17
N GLN A 288 50.91 -49.06 8.23
CA GLN A 288 50.27 -48.65 6.97
C GLN A 288 48.88 -48.01 7.24
N LYS A 289 48.08 -48.58 8.14
CA LYS A 289 46.80 -48.02 8.56
C LYS A 289 46.98 -46.66 9.24
N TYR A 290 47.98 -46.50 10.07
CA TYR A 290 48.31 -45.24 10.73
C TYR A 290 48.71 -44.18 9.72
N ILE A 291 49.61 -44.45 8.78
CA ILE A 291 50.06 -43.52 7.74
C ILE A 291 48.86 -43.07 6.90
N THR A 292 48.09 -44.02 6.38
CA THR A 292 46.91 -43.73 5.55
C THR A 292 45.90 -42.84 6.31
N LEU A 293 45.63 -43.14 7.59
CA LEU A 293 44.70 -42.38 8.39
C LEU A 293 45.25 -40.98 8.74
N ASN A 294 46.56 -40.91 9.08
CA ASN A 294 47.22 -39.64 9.39
C ASN A 294 47.29 -38.70 8.17
N ASP A 295 47.61 -39.23 6.98
CA ASP A 295 47.65 -38.46 5.75
C ASP A 295 46.25 -37.96 5.36
N SER A 296 45.21 -38.71 5.72
CA SER A 296 43.83 -38.36 5.48
C SER A 296 43.27 -37.36 6.48
N ILE A 297 43.88 -37.22 7.69
CA ILE A 297 43.27 -36.43 8.77
C ILE A 297 43.08 -34.97 8.41
N ILE A 298 44.05 -34.36 7.71
CA ILE A 298 43.96 -32.95 7.29
C ILE A 298 42.84 -32.80 6.25
N LYS A 299 42.74 -33.72 5.28
CA LYS A 299 41.71 -33.72 4.27
C LYS A 299 40.32 -33.91 4.91
N ILE A 300 40.19 -34.84 5.85
CA ILE A 300 38.95 -35.14 6.57
C ILE A 300 38.50 -33.93 7.38
N ARG A 301 39.37 -33.33 8.17
CA ARG A 301 39.07 -32.13 8.97
C ARG A 301 38.72 -30.93 8.12
N ASN A 302 39.46 -30.67 7.03
CA ASN A 302 39.16 -29.61 6.09
C ASN A 302 37.83 -29.83 5.39
N ASN A 303 37.52 -31.09 5.02
CA ASN A 303 36.19 -31.40 4.42
C ASN A 303 35.05 -31.11 5.39
N TYR A 304 35.15 -31.49 6.65
CA TYR A 304 34.12 -31.17 7.65
C TYR A 304 34.02 -29.65 7.87
N LYS A 305 35.15 -28.97 8.07
CA LYS A 305 35.22 -27.52 8.23
C LYS A 305 34.56 -26.81 7.03
N ASN A 306 34.96 -27.16 5.82
CA ASN A 306 34.39 -26.56 4.59
C ASN A 306 32.90 -26.86 4.46
N LYS A 307 32.46 -28.09 4.77
CA LYS A 307 31.05 -28.47 4.71
C LYS A 307 30.20 -27.72 5.72
N PHE A 308 30.67 -27.59 6.97
CA PHE A 308 30.00 -26.81 8.00
C PHE A 308 29.95 -25.33 7.64
N ALA A 309 31.06 -24.77 7.14
CA ALA A 309 31.10 -23.39 6.66
C ALA A 309 30.11 -23.17 5.49
N LYS A 310 30.06 -24.10 4.53
CA LYS A 310 29.12 -24.05 3.43
C LYS A 310 27.66 -24.10 3.91
N ILE A 311 27.32 -25.02 4.82
CA ILE A 311 25.97 -25.10 5.40
C ILE A 311 25.57 -23.76 6.06
N LYS A 312 26.47 -23.14 6.84
CA LYS A 312 26.24 -21.84 7.44
C LYS A 312 26.03 -20.74 6.39
N TYR A 313 26.90 -20.72 5.37
CA TYR A 313 26.84 -19.75 4.28
C TYR A 313 25.52 -19.86 3.48
N ASP A 314 25.19 -21.07 3.02
CA ASP A 314 23.97 -21.31 2.24
C ASP A 314 22.73 -20.94 3.04
N SER A 315 22.71 -21.27 4.35
CA SER A 315 21.61 -20.91 5.24
C SER A 315 21.51 -19.40 5.47
N LYS A 316 22.64 -18.69 5.59
CA LYS A 316 22.65 -17.23 5.70
C LYS A 316 22.12 -16.59 4.43
N LYS A 317 22.60 -17.04 3.27
CA LYS A 317 22.12 -16.58 1.96
C LYS A 317 20.62 -16.75 1.81
N GLU A 318 20.10 -17.95 2.14
CA GLU A 318 18.65 -18.23 2.10
C GLU A 318 17.86 -17.29 3.05
N LYS A 319 18.40 -16.98 4.22
CA LYS A 319 17.80 -16.04 5.17
C LYS A 319 17.76 -14.63 4.60
N ASP A 320 18.87 -14.16 4.02
CA ASP A 320 18.99 -12.82 3.44
C ASP A 320 18.05 -12.65 2.23
N GLU A 321 17.97 -13.67 1.37
CA GLU A 321 17.02 -13.70 0.23
C GLU A 321 15.56 -13.68 0.71
N ASN A 322 15.22 -14.47 1.72
CA ASN A 322 13.88 -14.46 2.31
C ASN A 322 13.55 -13.10 2.96
N GLN A 323 14.51 -12.46 3.59
CA GLN A 323 14.33 -11.13 4.18
C GLN A 323 14.09 -10.09 3.08
N LYS A 324 14.87 -10.12 2.00
CA LYS A 324 14.69 -9.25 0.83
C LYS A 324 13.30 -9.43 0.21
N LEU A 325 12.86 -10.67 -0.01
CA LEU A 325 11.52 -10.97 -0.53
C LEU A 325 10.40 -10.47 0.38
N ARG A 326 10.61 -10.54 1.71
CA ARG A 326 9.64 -9.99 2.68
C ARG A 326 9.55 -8.46 2.60
N LEU A 327 10.69 -7.77 2.47
CA LEU A 327 10.74 -6.32 2.30
C LEU A 327 10.04 -5.91 1.00
N GLU A 328 10.37 -6.55 -0.11
CA GLU A 328 9.73 -6.30 -1.41
C GLU A 328 8.20 -6.50 -1.36
N LYS A 329 7.75 -7.58 -0.73
CA LYS A 329 6.31 -7.80 -0.50
C LYS A 329 5.68 -6.71 0.35
N ALA A 330 6.36 -6.25 1.40
CA ALA A 330 5.86 -5.18 2.27
C ALA A 330 5.78 -3.85 1.50
N GLU A 331 6.76 -3.52 0.68
CA GLU A 331 6.77 -2.34 -0.18
C GLU A 331 5.65 -2.39 -1.23
N ASN A 332 5.46 -3.53 -1.88
CA ASN A 332 4.36 -3.74 -2.83
C ASN A 332 2.99 -3.59 -2.16
N LEU A 333 2.82 -4.12 -0.95
CA LEU A 333 1.60 -3.92 -0.17
C LEU A 333 1.34 -2.46 0.17
N LEU A 334 2.39 -1.75 0.61
CA LEU A 334 2.30 -0.32 0.92
C LEU A 334 1.93 0.50 -0.33
N SER A 335 2.52 0.17 -1.48
CA SER A 335 2.20 0.83 -2.76
C SER A 335 0.75 0.59 -3.19
N LEU A 336 0.25 -0.65 -3.06
CA LEU A 336 -1.16 -1.00 -3.31
C LEU A 336 -2.10 -0.25 -2.37
N GLN A 337 -1.74 -0.14 -1.10
CA GLN A 337 -2.52 0.59 -0.10
C GLN A 337 -2.58 2.10 -0.42
N LYS A 338 -1.44 2.70 -0.80
CA LYS A 338 -1.39 4.09 -1.27
C LYS A 338 -2.27 4.31 -2.52
N ALA A 339 -2.19 3.41 -3.49
CA ALA A 339 -3.01 3.48 -4.70
C ALA A 339 -4.52 3.35 -4.37
N LYS A 340 -4.90 2.50 -3.40
CA LYS A 340 -6.28 2.37 -2.91
C LYS A 340 -6.78 3.69 -2.30
N TYR A 341 -5.98 4.34 -1.42
CA TYR A 341 -6.34 5.63 -0.83
C TYR A 341 -6.43 6.75 -1.88
N GLN A 342 -5.52 6.79 -2.85
CA GLN A 342 -5.59 7.75 -3.95
C GLN A 342 -6.88 7.59 -4.78
N ARG A 343 -7.29 6.34 -5.08
CA ARG A 343 -8.58 6.08 -5.77
C ARG A 343 -9.78 6.55 -4.97
N ILE A 344 -9.82 6.26 -3.68
CA ILE A 344 -10.89 6.70 -2.78
C ILE A 344 -10.96 8.23 -2.75
N PHE A 345 -9.82 8.90 -2.61
CA PHE A 345 -9.75 10.36 -2.61
C PHE A 345 -10.24 10.96 -3.93
N PHE A 346 -9.89 10.33 -5.06
CA PHE A 346 -10.35 10.75 -6.38
C PHE A 346 -11.87 10.59 -6.55
N ILE A 347 -12.44 9.49 -6.06
CA ILE A 347 -13.90 9.25 -6.08
C ILE A 347 -14.64 10.29 -5.25
N ILE A 348 -14.13 10.60 -4.04
CA ILE A 348 -14.69 11.63 -3.17
C ILE A 348 -14.63 13.00 -3.86
N GLY A 349 -13.51 13.31 -4.52
CA GLY A 349 -13.36 14.56 -5.30
C GLY A 349 -14.38 14.69 -6.41
N ILE A 350 -14.62 13.63 -7.19
CA ILE A 350 -15.63 13.61 -8.24
C ILE A 350 -17.04 13.78 -7.65
N ALA A 351 -17.36 13.07 -6.57
CA ALA A 351 -18.66 13.18 -5.90
C ALA A 351 -18.91 14.62 -5.40
N PHE A 352 -17.89 15.25 -4.81
CA PHE A 352 -17.95 16.66 -4.38
C PHE A 352 -18.18 17.60 -5.57
N LEU A 353 -17.47 17.39 -6.68
CA LEU A 353 -17.66 18.20 -7.90
C LEU A 353 -19.08 18.07 -8.47
N CYS A 354 -19.64 16.86 -8.49
CA CYS A 354 -21.02 16.62 -8.91
C CYS A 354 -22.03 17.35 -8.02
N LEU A 355 -21.85 17.29 -6.71
CA LEU A 355 -22.70 18.02 -5.75
C LEU A 355 -22.60 19.54 -5.94
N LEU A 356 -21.40 20.05 -6.17
CA LEU A 356 -21.16 21.47 -6.45
C LEU A 356 -21.89 21.91 -7.74
N LEU A 357 -21.80 21.12 -8.80
CA LEU A 357 -22.48 21.40 -10.07
C LEU A 357 -24.01 21.40 -9.90
N LEU A 358 -24.57 20.46 -9.12
CA LEU A 358 -26.00 20.44 -8.80
C LEU A 358 -26.42 21.66 -7.98
N TYR A 359 -25.60 22.06 -7.01
CA TYR A 359 -25.84 23.27 -6.23
C TYR A 359 -25.83 24.53 -7.10
N LEU A 360 -24.81 24.70 -7.96
CA LEU A 360 -24.72 25.83 -8.89
C LEU A 360 -25.90 25.88 -9.84
N ARG A 361 -26.32 24.73 -10.40
CA ARG A 361 -27.52 24.65 -11.27
C ARG A 361 -28.75 25.14 -10.54
N LYS A 362 -28.99 24.70 -9.31
CA LYS A 362 -30.11 25.11 -8.49
C LYS A 362 -30.06 26.62 -8.16
N PHE A 363 -28.87 27.12 -7.85
CA PHE A 363 -28.61 28.53 -7.58
C PHE A 363 -28.97 29.41 -8.79
N TYR A 364 -28.50 29.05 -10.00
CA TYR A 364 -28.80 29.78 -11.21
C TYR A 364 -30.31 29.70 -11.59
N GLN A 365 -30.95 28.57 -11.40
CA GLN A 365 -32.38 28.43 -11.60
C GLN A 365 -33.18 29.36 -10.69
N ASN A 366 -32.85 29.44 -9.42
CA ASN A 366 -33.50 30.33 -8.47
C ASN A 366 -33.28 31.81 -8.82
N ARG A 367 -32.06 32.17 -9.21
CA ARG A 367 -31.72 33.54 -9.62
C ARG A 367 -32.57 33.97 -10.85
N ASN A 368 -32.64 33.13 -11.87
CA ASN A 368 -33.44 33.39 -13.06
C ASN A 368 -34.92 33.48 -12.73
N ARG A 369 -35.43 32.73 -11.77
CA ARG A 369 -36.84 32.81 -11.34
C ARG A 369 -37.12 34.17 -10.66
N ILE A 370 -36.24 34.61 -9.79
CA ILE A 370 -36.38 35.92 -9.11
C ILE A 370 -36.34 37.06 -10.12
N GLU A 371 -35.42 36.99 -11.10
CA GLU A 371 -35.29 38.00 -12.14
C GLU A 371 -36.58 38.08 -13.03
N LYS A 372 -37.15 36.94 -13.40
CA LYS A 372 -38.43 36.90 -14.11
C LYS A 372 -39.59 37.53 -13.33
N ILE A 373 -39.68 37.25 -12.00
CA ILE A 373 -40.70 37.83 -11.13
C ILE A 373 -40.52 39.36 -11.05
N LYS A 374 -39.25 39.82 -10.94
CA LYS A 374 -38.95 41.26 -10.89
C LYS A 374 -39.36 41.97 -12.18
N ILE A 375 -39.02 41.40 -13.35
CA ILE A 375 -39.39 41.95 -14.65
C ILE A 375 -40.93 42.02 -14.80
N ALA A 376 -41.65 40.98 -14.36
CA ALA A 376 -43.12 40.97 -14.40
C ALA A 376 -43.70 42.07 -13.50
N TYR A 377 -43.21 42.22 -12.27
CA TYR A 377 -43.64 43.27 -11.35
C TYR A 377 -43.36 44.69 -11.86
N ASP A 378 -42.15 44.92 -12.40
CA ASP A 378 -41.76 46.21 -12.98
C ASP A 378 -42.68 46.56 -14.19
N THR A 379 -43.04 45.57 -15.01
CA THR A 379 -43.95 45.73 -16.13
C THR A 379 -45.37 46.06 -15.67
N GLU A 380 -45.88 45.34 -14.68
CA GLU A 380 -47.22 45.57 -14.10
C GLU A 380 -47.31 46.99 -13.46
N THR A 381 -46.28 47.37 -12.72
CA THR A 381 -46.19 48.71 -12.10
C THR A 381 -46.16 49.81 -13.16
N LYS A 382 -45.44 49.61 -14.27
CA LYS A 382 -45.40 50.57 -15.36
C LYS A 382 -46.75 50.73 -16.04
N ILE A 383 -47.44 49.61 -16.30
CA ILE A 383 -48.78 49.62 -16.88
C ILE A 383 -49.76 50.36 -15.95
N ALA A 384 -49.73 50.04 -14.67
CA ALA A 384 -50.60 50.70 -13.66
C ALA A 384 -50.35 52.21 -13.60
N LYS A 385 -49.12 52.64 -13.71
CA LYS A 385 -48.74 54.04 -13.73
C LYS A 385 -49.22 54.77 -14.98
N ASP A 386 -49.02 54.16 -16.18
CA ASP A 386 -49.45 54.73 -17.44
C ASP A 386 -51.02 54.88 -17.50
N ILE A 387 -51.71 53.90 -16.89
CA ILE A 387 -53.20 53.97 -16.81
C ILE A 387 -53.62 55.11 -15.85
N HIS A 388 -52.96 55.21 -14.67
CA HIS A 388 -53.35 56.21 -13.70
C HIS A 388 -53.00 57.64 -14.14
N ASP A 389 -51.80 57.88 -14.60
CA ASP A 389 -51.29 59.22 -14.86
C ASP A 389 -51.80 59.80 -16.17
N GLU A 390 -52.02 58.99 -17.18
CA GLU A 390 -52.47 59.49 -18.52
C GLU A 390 -53.98 59.29 -18.76
N LEU A 391 -54.50 58.06 -18.56
CA LEU A 391 -55.84 57.73 -18.90
C LEU A 391 -56.86 58.27 -17.88
N ALA A 392 -56.59 58.13 -16.58
CA ALA A 392 -57.48 58.64 -15.54
C ALA A 392 -57.63 60.18 -15.62
N ASN A 393 -56.53 60.89 -15.92
CA ASN A 393 -56.58 62.35 -16.11
C ASN A 393 -57.35 62.73 -17.34
N ASP A 394 -57.24 62.02 -18.47
CA ASP A 394 -57.99 62.32 -19.67
C ASP A 394 -59.48 62.06 -19.50
N VAL A 395 -59.87 60.97 -18.82
CA VAL A 395 -61.26 60.68 -18.47
C VAL A 395 -61.83 61.74 -17.54
N PHE A 396 -61.03 62.11 -16.45
CA PHE A 396 -61.43 63.17 -15.54
C PHE A 396 -61.64 64.49 -16.27
N ASN A 397 -60.78 64.90 -17.17
CA ASN A 397 -60.89 66.07 -17.99
C ASN A 397 -62.12 66.06 -18.95
N ALA A 398 -62.46 64.88 -19.47
CA ALA A 398 -63.66 64.72 -20.29
C ALA A 398 -64.95 64.84 -19.43
N ILE A 399 -64.98 64.22 -18.25
CA ILE A 399 -66.09 64.34 -17.29
C ILE A 399 -66.26 65.78 -16.82
N THR A 400 -65.17 66.45 -16.40
CA THR A 400 -65.22 67.87 -15.97
C THR A 400 -65.70 68.77 -17.08
N PHE A 401 -65.30 68.52 -18.30
CA PHE A 401 -65.84 69.25 -19.50
C PHE A 401 -67.34 69.07 -19.64
N THR A 402 -67.90 67.86 -19.47
CA THR A 402 -69.37 67.64 -19.55
C THR A 402 -70.15 68.26 -18.40
N GLN A 403 -69.53 68.33 -17.19
CA GLN A 403 -70.18 68.92 -16.01
C GLN A 403 -70.17 70.46 -15.98
N THR A 404 -69.14 71.08 -16.58
CA THR A 404 -68.90 72.51 -16.50
C THR A 404 -69.40 73.28 -17.75
N GLN A 405 -69.65 72.59 -18.88
CA GLN A 405 -70.03 73.22 -20.14
C GLN A 405 -71.40 72.72 -20.63
N SER A 406 -72.31 73.62 -20.94
CA SER A 406 -73.60 73.27 -21.62
C SER A 406 -73.26 72.69 -23.01
N LEU A 407 -73.82 71.52 -23.31
CA LEU A 407 -73.62 70.79 -24.58
C LEU A 407 -74.53 71.19 -25.70
N GLU A 408 -75.24 72.35 -25.60
CA GLU A 408 -76.21 72.85 -26.62
C GLU A 408 -75.52 73.40 -27.89
N SER A 409 -74.22 73.73 -27.83
CA SER A 409 -73.44 74.17 -28.97
C SER A 409 -72.78 73.03 -29.71
N GLU A 410 -72.89 72.95 -31.02
CA GLU A 410 -72.30 71.89 -31.86
C GLU A 410 -70.78 71.85 -31.73
N ASN A 411 -70.13 72.99 -31.59
CA ASN A 411 -68.68 73.06 -31.42
C ASN A 411 -68.20 72.43 -30.08
N ARG A 412 -69.04 72.47 -29.00
CA ARG A 412 -68.67 71.83 -27.71
C ARG A 412 -68.92 70.33 -27.72
N LYS A 413 -69.94 69.84 -28.50
CA LYS A 413 -70.15 68.42 -28.74
C LYS A 413 -68.94 67.82 -29.50
N GLU A 414 -68.51 68.54 -30.53
CA GLU A 414 -67.36 68.11 -31.33
C GLU A 414 -66.09 68.06 -30.47
N THR A 415 -65.84 69.03 -29.55
CA THR A 415 -64.70 69.00 -28.59
C THR A 415 -64.83 67.82 -27.64
N LEU A 416 -65.97 67.45 -27.13
CA LEU A 416 -66.17 66.26 -26.31
C LEU A 416 -65.91 64.99 -27.09
N ILE A 417 -66.39 64.89 -28.30
CA ILE A 417 -66.15 63.76 -29.21
C ILE A 417 -64.66 63.59 -29.46
N GLN A 418 -63.95 64.69 -29.69
CA GLN A 418 -62.47 64.65 -29.86
C GLN A 418 -61.75 64.18 -28.57
N LYS A 419 -62.15 64.63 -27.38
CA LYS A 419 -61.63 64.16 -26.13
C LYS A 419 -61.86 62.67 -25.90
N LEU A 420 -63.08 62.20 -26.15
CA LEU A 420 -63.42 60.78 -26.05
C LEU A 420 -62.70 59.95 -27.12
N HIS A 421 -62.53 60.47 -28.31
CA HIS A 421 -61.70 59.79 -29.34
C HIS A 421 -60.22 59.70 -28.94
N HIS A 422 -59.66 60.72 -28.25
CA HIS A 422 -58.33 60.70 -27.70
C HIS A 422 -58.20 59.63 -26.63
N ILE A 423 -59.13 59.54 -25.68
CA ILE A 423 -59.20 58.50 -24.66
C ILE A 423 -59.24 57.12 -25.27
N TYR A 424 -60.15 56.90 -26.22
CA TYR A 424 -60.30 55.64 -26.96
C TYR A 424 -58.99 55.23 -27.65
N THR A 425 -58.35 56.16 -28.31
CA THR A 425 -57.11 55.93 -29.04
C THR A 425 -55.95 55.54 -28.04
N ARG A 426 -55.97 56.14 -26.88
CA ARG A 426 -54.98 55.86 -25.81
C ARG A 426 -55.21 54.47 -25.18
N VAL A 427 -56.45 54.13 -24.82
CA VAL A 427 -56.81 52.79 -24.32
C VAL A 427 -56.41 51.73 -25.33
N ARG A 428 -56.74 51.98 -26.62
CA ARG A 428 -56.35 51.04 -27.68
C ARG A 428 -54.82 50.89 -27.86
N ARG A 429 -54.04 51.95 -27.60
CA ARG A 429 -52.59 51.91 -27.63
C ARG A 429 -52.05 51.04 -26.48
N ILE A 430 -52.53 51.31 -25.25
CA ILE A 430 -52.14 50.55 -24.06
C ILE A 430 -52.51 49.06 -24.21
N SER A 431 -53.73 48.79 -24.72
CA SER A 431 -54.14 47.41 -24.97
C SER A 431 -53.30 46.71 -26.03
N ARG A 432 -52.93 47.41 -27.11
CA ARG A 432 -52.06 46.84 -28.15
C ARG A 432 -50.63 46.57 -27.64
N GLU A 433 -50.06 47.43 -26.80
CA GLU A 433 -48.75 47.27 -26.28
C GLU A 433 -48.66 46.09 -25.32
N ASN A 434 -49.78 45.67 -24.72
CA ASN A 434 -49.83 44.58 -23.74
C ASN A 434 -50.48 43.29 -24.30
N ASN A 435 -50.92 43.24 -25.56
CA ASN A 435 -51.38 42.00 -26.14
C ASN A 435 -50.29 40.97 -26.32
N GLU A 436 -50.61 39.76 -25.93
CA GLU A 436 -49.73 38.61 -26.08
C GLU A 436 -49.51 38.25 -27.55
N ILE A 437 -48.29 38.22 -28.02
CA ILE A 437 -47.98 37.84 -29.41
C ILE A 437 -47.72 36.34 -29.41
N GLY A 438 -48.49 35.59 -30.17
CA GLY A 438 -48.29 34.15 -30.34
C GLY A 438 -46.99 33.84 -31.03
N THR A 439 -45.98 33.38 -30.26
CA THR A 439 -44.62 33.05 -30.74
C THR A 439 -44.48 31.58 -31.14
N GLY A 440 -45.53 30.80 -31.06
CA GLY A 440 -45.58 29.37 -31.39
C GLY A 440 -45.46 29.03 -32.87
N LYS A 441 -45.86 27.82 -33.25
CA LYS A 441 -45.74 27.26 -34.62
C LYS A 441 -46.41 28.12 -35.71
N ASN A 442 -47.48 28.84 -35.38
CA ASN A 442 -48.23 29.67 -36.32
C ASN A 442 -47.68 31.12 -36.36
N TYR A 443 -46.49 31.39 -35.82
CA TYR A 443 -45.94 32.75 -35.79
C TYR A 443 -45.84 33.40 -37.18
N SER A 444 -45.41 32.65 -38.20
CA SER A 444 -45.31 33.12 -39.58
C SER A 444 -46.65 33.59 -40.13
N ASP A 445 -47.67 32.79 -39.89
CA ASP A 445 -49.03 33.10 -40.36
C ASP A 445 -49.59 34.31 -39.61
N ASN A 446 -49.42 34.38 -38.29
CA ASN A 446 -49.83 35.51 -37.46
C ASN A 446 -49.14 36.82 -37.89
N LEU A 447 -47.82 36.73 -38.23
CA LEU A 447 -47.06 37.89 -38.71
C LEU A 447 -47.58 38.34 -40.10
N LYS A 448 -47.82 37.39 -41.00
CA LYS A 448 -48.35 37.64 -42.34
C LYS A 448 -49.75 38.23 -42.26
N GLU A 449 -50.63 37.68 -41.41
CA GLU A 449 -51.99 38.21 -41.18
C GLU A 449 -51.93 39.66 -40.68
N MET A 450 -51.12 39.94 -39.66
CA MET A 450 -50.97 41.30 -39.13
C MET A 450 -50.51 42.28 -40.19
N LEU A 451 -49.49 41.93 -40.99
CA LEU A 451 -49.05 42.81 -42.10
C LEU A 451 -50.14 43.02 -43.17
N SER A 452 -50.88 41.98 -43.48
CA SER A 452 -51.97 42.03 -44.50
C SER A 452 -53.14 42.88 -44.06
N THR A 453 -53.37 43.14 -42.75
CA THR A 453 -54.40 44.04 -42.25
C THR A 453 -54.26 45.49 -42.73
N TYR A 454 -53.07 45.82 -43.24
CA TYR A 454 -52.82 47.17 -43.80
C TYR A 454 -53.04 47.30 -45.30
N ASN A 455 -53.41 46.21 -45.99
CA ASN A 455 -53.94 46.30 -47.39
C ASN A 455 -55.23 47.06 -47.39
N THR A 456 -55.34 48.02 -48.32
CA THR A 456 -56.55 48.81 -48.55
C THR A 456 -56.67 49.04 -50.06
N ASP A 457 -57.82 49.59 -50.51
CA ASP A 457 -57.98 49.94 -51.90
C ASP A 457 -56.93 50.94 -52.43
N GLN A 458 -56.28 51.67 -51.54
CA GLN A 458 -55.25 52.67 -51.85
C GLN A 458 -53.80 52.22 -51.57
N THR A 459 -53.61 51.14 -50.81
CA THR A 459 -52.25 50.69 -50.41
C THR A 459 -52.14 49.18 -50.59
N ASN A 460 -51.17 48.73 -51.37
CA ASN A 460 -50.86 47.32 -51.58
C ASN A 460 -49.63 46.93 -50.80
N VAL A 461 -49.75 45.96 -49.90
CA VAL A 461 -48.67 45.44 -49.08
C VAL A 461 -48.18 44.10 -49.65
N ILE A 462 -46.96 44.07 -50.13
CA ILE A 462 -46.32 42.90 -50.74
C ILE A 462 -45.31 42.28 -49.74
N ILE A 463 -45.57 41.04 -49.34
CA ILE A 463 -44.72 40.29 -48.40
C ILE A 463 -43.95 39.21 -49.17
N ASN A 464 -42.65 39.33 -49.23
CA ASN A 464 -41.82 38.42 -50.01
C ASN A 464 -40.91 37.54 -49.09
N SER A 465 -40.90 36.24 -49.38
CA SER A 465 -39.95 35.27 -48.82
C SER A 465 -39.98 35.07 -47.29
N ILE A 466 -41.15 35.33 -46.66
CA ILE A 466 -41.32 35.08 -45.20
C ILE A 466 -41.17 33.60 -44.85
N GLU A 467 -41.51 32.71 -45.81
CA GLU A 467 -41.37 31.25 -45.67
C GLU A 467 -39.95 30.76 -45.73
N LYS A 468 -38.95 31.55 -46.18
CA LYS A 468 -37.55 31.19 -46.20
C LYS A 468 -36.97 31.16 -44.80
N VAL A 469 -37.57 31.83 -43.83
CA VAL A 469 -37.14 31.88 -42.45
C VAL A 469 -37.72 30.72 -41.68
N ASN A 470 -36.85 29.83 -41.14
CA ASN A 470 -37.27 28.78 -40.19
C ASN A 470 -37.57 29.42 -38.82
N TRP A 471 -38.85 29.86 -38.66
CA TRP A 471 -39.29 30.57 -37.45
C TRP A 471 -39.21 29.71 -36.18
N ASP A 472 -39.26 28.39 -36.28
CA ASP A 472 -39.17 27.50 -35.11
C ASP A 472 -37.78 27.54 -34.46
N GLU A 473 -36.73 27.90 -35.18
CA GLU A 473 -35.39 28.07 -34.68
C GLU A 473 -35.10 29.46 -34.10
N ILE A 474 -36.04 30.39 -34.23
CA ILE A 474 -35.87 31.77 -33.78
C ILE A 474 -36.38 31.92 -32.34
N ASP A 475 -35.58 32.55 -31.51
CA ASP A 475 -35.91 32.85 -30.13
C ASP A 475 -37.18 33.70 -30.01
N GLU A 476 -38.01 33.40 -28.98
CA GLU A 476 -39.28 34.08 -28.75
C GLU A 476 -39.15 35.61 -28.63
N ILE A 477 -38.10 36.09 -27.96
CA ILE A 477 -37.83 37.51 -27.80
C ILE A 477 -37.61 38.17 -29.15
N LYS A 478 -36.89 37.52 -30.06
CA LYS A 478 -36.66 38.03 -31.42
C LYS A 478 -37.93 38.03 -32.25
N LYS A 479 -38.75 37.01 -32.13
CA LYS A 479 -40.07 36.97 -32.77
C LYS A 479 -40.96 38.15 -32.33
N VAL A 480 -41.06 38.37 -31.03
CA VAL A 480 -41.80 39.52 -30.47
C VAL A 480 -41.22 40.84 -30.97
N THR A 481 -39.87 40.96 -30.98
CA THR A 481 -39.19 42.16 -31.46
C THR A 481 -39.50 42.44 -32.92
N ILE A 482 -39.41 41.44 -33.80
CA ILE A 482 -39.72 41.57 -35.22
C ILE A 482 -41.20 41.98 -35.42
N TYR A 483 -42.12 41.30 -34.73
CA TYR A 483 -43.57 41.60 -34.84
C TYR A 483 -43.83 43.04 -34.43
N ARG A 484 -43.33 43.52 -33.33
CA ARG A 484 -43.53 44.88 -32.83
C ARG A 484 -42.93 45.96 -33.73
N VAL A 485 -41.72 45.73 -34.23
CA VAL A 485 -41.05 46.68 -35.11
C VAL A 485 -41.77 46.80 -36.45
N LEU A 486 -42.18 45.68 -37.06
CA LEU A 486 -42.92 45.68 -38.30
C LEU A 486 -44.32 46.30 -38.10
N GLN A 487 -44.97 46.01 -36.97
CA GLN A 487 -46.29 46.64 -36.63
C GLN A 487 -46.12 48.16 -36.53
N GLU A 488 -45.08 48.67 -35.88
CA GLU A 488 -44.85 50.12 -35.78
C GLU A 488 -44.55 50.75 -37.14
N LEU A 489 -43.75 50.08 -37.98
CA LEU A 489 -43.50 50.54 -39.36
C LEU A 489 -44.79 50.65 -40.17
N MET A 490 -45.70 49.67 -40.06
CA MET A 490 -46.94 49.68 -40.74
C MET A 490 -47.92 50.78 -40.25
N VAL A 491 -47.86 51.02 -38.90
CA VAL A 491 -48.65 52.15 -38.32
C VAL A 491 -48.09 53.49 -38.79
N ASN A 492 -46.77 53.66 -38.85
CA ASN A 492 -46.16 54.89 -39.32
C ASN A 492 -46.44 55.11 -40.81
N MET A 493 -46.38 54.08 -41.65
CA MET A 493 -46.77 54.14 -43.05
C MET A 493 -48.19 54.66 -43.21
N LYS A 494 -49.15 54.03 -42.50
CA LYS A 494 -50.58 54.44 -42.58
C LYS A 494 -50.80 55.88 -42.14
N LYS A 495 -50.06 56.38 -41.14
CA LYS A 495 -50.21 57.75 -40.61
C LYS A 495 -49.51 58.81 -41.42
N HIS A 496 -48.39 58.51 -41.99
CA HIS A 496 -47.46 59.52 -42.49
C HIS A 496 -47.02 59.38 -43.95
N SER A 497 -47.05 58.14 -44.51
CA SER A 497 -46.39 57.87 -45.78
C SER A 497 -47.30 58.14 -46.99
N GLN A 498 -48.57 57.90 -46.92
CA GLN A 498 -49.50 57.91 -48.09
C GLN A 498 -48.99 56.98 -49.23
N ALA A 499 -48.30 55.91 -48.90
CA ALA A 499 -47.73 55.00 -49.87
C ALA A 499 -48.84 54.17 -50.59
N LEU A 500 -48.68 53.98 -51.89
CA LEU A 500 -49.49 53.11 -52.71
C LEU A 500 -48.98 51.65 -52.66
N ILE A 501 -47.70 51.46 -52.48
CA ILE A 501 -47.04 50.16 -52.46
C ILE A 501 -46.05 50.09 -51.28
N VAL A 502 -46.13 49.01 -50.48
CA VAL A 502 -45.18 48.63 -49.40
C VAL A 502 -44.63 47.25 -49.72
N VAL A 503 -43.31 47.12 -49.69
CA VAL A 503 -42.66 45.84 -49.90
C VAL A 503 -41.88 45.47 -48.65
N ILE A 504 -42.14 44.29 -48.09
CA ILE A 504 -41.42 43.71 -46.98
C ILE A 504 -40.76 42.42 -47.45
N LYS A 505 -39.44 42.39 -47.47
CA LYS A 505 -38.68 41.22 -47.92
C LYS A 505 -37.92 40.60 -46.76
N PHE A 506 -38.11 39.30 -46.62
CA PHE A 506 -37.36 38.50 -45.66
C PHE A 506 -36.23 37.74 -46.36
N ASP A 507 -35.06 37.69 -45.75
CA ASP A 507 -33.92 36.89 -46.23
C ASP A 507 -33.15 36.31 -45.04
N ILE A 508 -32.44 35.21 -45.25
CA ILE A 508 -31.72 34.49 -44.19
C ILE A 508 -30.32 34.05 -44.66
N SER A 509 -29.36 34.18 -43.78
CA SER A 509 -28.06 33.53 -43.91
C SER A 509 -27.83 32.51 -42.78
N LEU A 510 -26.68 31.82 -42.80
CA LEU A 510 -26.36 30.83 -41.76
C LEU A 510 -26.45 31.38 -40.33
N LYS A 511 -26.21 32.69 -40.13
CA LYS A 511 -26.12 33.31 -38.79
C LYS A 511 -27.03 34.51 -38.58
N LYS A 512 -27.73 35.01 -39.62
CA LYS A 512 -28.46 36.27 -39.56
C LYS A 512 -29.77 36.21 -40.36
N ILE A 513 -30.77 36.96 -39.87
CA ILE A 513 -32.04 37.24 -40.52
C ILE A 513 -31.96 38.68 -41.01
N PHE A 514 -32.40 38.91 -42.24
CA PHE A 514 -32.49 40.23 -42.85
C PHE A 514 -33.96 40.53 -43.17
N ILE A 515 -34.41 41.73 -42.84
CA ILE A 515 -35.75 42.20 -43.15
C ILE A 515 -35.61 43.60 -43.79
N ASP A 516 -36.00 43.70 -45.04
CA ASP A 516 -35.99 44.94 -45.76
C ASP A 516 -37.42 45.42 -45.93
N TYR A 517 -37.72 46.58 -45.38
CA TYR A 517 -39.00 47.28 -45.56
C TYR A 517 -38.78 48.46 -46.53
N THR A 518 -39.65 48.65 -47.48
CA THR A 518 -39.62 49.78 -48.40
C THR A 518 -41.03 50.21 -48.75
N ASP A 519 -41.38 51.50 -48.66
CA ASP A 519 -42.55 52.09 -49.18
C ASP A 519 -42.25 53.19 -50.19
N ASN A 520 -43.21 53.50 -51.07
CA ASN A 520 -43.14 54.52 -52.11
C ASN A 520 -43.91 55.81 -51.74
N GLY A 521 -44.04 56.10 -50.44
CA GLY A 521 -44.79 57.29 -50.00
C GLY A 521 -43.98 58.59 -50.04
N LYS A 522 -44.49 59.59 -49.35
CA LYS A 522 -43.97 60.97 -49.37
C LYS A 522 -42.53 61.08 -48.81
N GLY A 523 -42.04 60.05 -48.04
CA GLY A 523 -40.79 60.17 -47.30
C GLY A 523 -40.78 61.39 -46.37
N CYS A 524 -39.64 61.73 -45.83
CA CYS A 524 -39.42 62.92 -45.00
C CYS A 524 -37.98 63.35 -45.00
N ASP A 525 -37.72 64.58 -44.58
CA ASP A 525 -36.31 65.02 -44.29
C ASP A 525 -35.81 64.28 -43.05
N LYS A 526 -34.59 63.78 -43.14
CA LYS A 526 -33.92 63.06 -42.02
C LYS A 526 -33.86 63.90 -40.75
N ASN A 527 -33.77 65.23 -40.85
CA ASN A 527 -33.74 66.15 -39.74
C ASN A 527 -35.08 66.44 -39.06
N GLU A 528 -36.17 66.21 -39.74
CA GLU A 528 -37.56 66.47 -39.25
C GLU A 528 -38.20 65.20 -38.61
N ILE A 529 -37.50 64.10 -38.57
CA ILE A 529 -38.07 62.85 -38.04
C ILE A 529 -38.25 62.99 -36.49
N ILE A 530 -39.54 62.91 -36.08
CA ILE A 530 -39.92 62.86 -34.67
C ILE A 530 -39.34 61.58 -34.06
N LYS A 531 -38.31 61.70 -33.18
CA LYS A 531 -37.46 60.62 -32.72
C LYS A 531 -38.16 59.51 -31.91
N ASN A 532 -39.35 59.73 -31.33
CA ASN A 532 -39.90 58.80 -30.32
C ASN A 532 -40.26 57.40 -30.86
N GLY A 533 -40.88 57.28 -32.04
CA GLY A 533 -41.23 55.96 -32.61
C GLY A 533 -40.04 55.21 -33.17
N LEU A 534 -39.13 55.92 -33.88
CA LEU A 534 -37.91 55.32 -34.44
C LEU A 534 -36.94 54.91 -33.37
N GLN A 535 -36.75 55.73 -32.30
CA GLN A 535 -35.89 55.41 -31.15
C GLN A 535 -36.37 54.13 -30.44
N ASN A 536 -37.69 53.95 -30.31
CA ASN A 536 -38.25 52.73 -29.67
C ASN A 536 -37.97 51.49 -30.54
N MET A 537 -38.08 51.58 -31.86
CA MET A 537 -37.73 50.48 -32.75
C MET A 537 -36.26 50.16 -32.70
N GLU A 538 -35.37 51.17 -32.69
CA GLU A 538 -33.94 51.01 -32.56
C GLU A 538 -33.58 50.32 -31.24
N ASN A 539 -34.08 50.78 -30.11
CA ASN A 539 -33.84 50.19 -28.80
C ASN A 539 -34.31 48.72 -28.72
N ARG A 540 -35.46 48.39 -29.36
CA ARG A 540 -35.97 47.00 -29.40
C ARG A 540 -35.04 46.09 -30.23
N ILE A 541 -34.57 46.54 -31.39
CA ILE A 541 -33.68 45.77 -32.26
C ILE A 541 -32.28 45.60 -31.59
N LEU A 542 -31.78 46.66 -30.97
CA LEU A 542 -30.51 46.59 -30.23
C LEU A 542 -30.58 45.63 -29.03
N SER A 543 -31.70 45.62 -28.30
CA SER A 543 -31.93 44.67 -27.20
C SER A 543 -31.97 43.22 -27.68
N ALA A 544 -32.39 42.97 -28.92
CA ALA A 544 -32.31 41.66 -29.57
C ALA A 544 -30.96 41.39 -30.26
N LYS A 545 -29.92 42.21 -29.98
CA LYS A 545 -28.58 42.15 -30.56
C LYS A 545 -28.55 42.31 -32.07
N GLY A 546 -29.51 42.99 -32.63
CA GLY A 546 -29.61 43.33 -34.04
C GLY A 546 -29.16 44.75 -34.37
N THR A 547 -29.30 45.11 -35.65
CA THR A 547 -29.05 46.46 -36.16
C THR A 547 -30.24 46.90 -37.03
N ILE A 548 -30.62 48.14 -36.98
CA ILE A 548 -31.63 48.75 -37.84
C ILE A 548 -31.07 50.04 -38.45
N THR A 549 -31.35 50.27 -39.71
CA THR A 549 -30.98 51.50 -40.41
C THR A 549 -32.18 52.02 -41.15
N PHE A 550 -32.30 53.35 -41.16
CA PHE A 550 -33.40 54.06 -41.81
C PHE A 550 -32.82 54.93 -42.95
N ASP A 551 -33.52 54.92 -44.08
CA ASP A 551 -33.15 55.76 -45.21
C ASP A 551 -34.45 56.38 -45.86
N THR A 552 -34.50 57.69 -46.00
CA THR A 552 -35.62 58.41 -46.52
C THR A 552 -35.24 59.78 -47.07
N GLU A 553 -35.89 60.21 -48.10
CA GLU A 553 -35.81 61.56 -48.66
C GLU A 553 -37.19 62.00 -49.04
N PRO A 554 -37.52 63.30 -49.11
CA PRO A 554 -38.81 63.79 -49.59
C PRO A 554 -39.14 63.19 -50.94
N ASP A 555 -40.42 62.70 -51.10
CA ASP A 555 -41.00 62.08 -52.29
C ASP A 555 -40.28 60.81 -52.81
N LYS A 556 -39.38 60.20 -52.01
CA LYS A 556 -38.68 58.95 -52.38
C LYS A 556 -39.03 57.75 -51.47
N GLY A 557 -40.05 57.93 -50.63
CA GLY A 557 -40.50 56.89 -49.71
C GLY A 557 -39.59 56.66 -48.49
N PHE A 558 -39.85 55.57 -47.77
CA PHE A 558 -39.14 55.19 -46.54
C PHE A 558 -38.59 53.78 -46.66
N LYS A 559 -37.29 53.62 -46.35
CA LYS A 559 -36.60 52.32 -46.39
C LYS A 559 -36.03 51.98 -45.04
N VAL A 560 -36.24 50.74 -44.59
CA VAL A 560 -35.68 50.23 -43.33
C VAL A 560 -35.00 48.91 -43.57
N LYS A 561 -33.79 48.78 -43.09
CA LYS A 561 -33.07 47.50 -43.10
C LYS A 561 -32.84 47.02 -41.65
N ILE A 562 -33.32 45.84 -41.34
CA ILE A 562 -33.20 45.21 -40.05
C ILE A 562 -32.34 43.96 -40.21
N THR A 563 -31.34 43.79 -39.31
CA THR A 563 -30.52 42.58 -39.26
C THR A 563 -30.53 42.06 -37.84
N LEU A 564 -30.85 40.78 -37.65
CA LEU A 564 -30.89 40.10 -36.37
C LEU A 564 -30.02 38.85 -36.41
N PRO A 565 -29.29 38.52 -35.37
CA PRO A 565 -28.66 37.21 -35.28
C PRO A 565 -29.74 36.12 -35.19
N LYS A 566 -29.47 34.98 -35.85
CA LYS A 566 -30.36 33.81 -35.81
C LYS A 566 -30.44 33.20 -34.42
#